data_d9ca4eaa5f5d61f57085894c8fd9eeef
#
_entry.id   d9ca4eaa5f5d61f57085894c8fd9eeef
#
_cell.length_a   1.000
_cell.length_b   1.000
_cell.length_c   1.000
_cell.angle_alpha   90.00
_cell.angle_beta   90.00
_cell.angle_gamma   90.00
#
_symmetry.space_group_name_H-M   'P 1'
#
loop_
_entity.id
_entity.type
_entity.pdbx_description
1 polymer ?
#
loop_
_entity_poly.entity_id
_entity_poly.type
_entity_poly.pdbx_seq_one_letter_code
_entity_poly.pdbx_strand_id
1 'polypeptide(L)'
;MKILVVDDFSTMRRIVRNLLRDLGFTNTFEADDGKTALPMLQGGSYDFLVTDWNMPGMTGIDLLKAVRADPKLVNLPVLMVTAEAKREQIILAAQTGVNGYVIKPFTAATLKEKIEKIFERIDKA
;
A
#
# COMPACT_ATOMS: atom_id res chain seq x y z
N MET A 1 -2.67 -13.45 6.34
CA MET A 1 -2.10 -12.45 5.40
C MET A 1 -1.26 -11.47 6.19
N LYS A 2 -0.02 -11.28 5.79
CA LYS A 2 0.91 -10.36 6.44
C LYS A 2 0.97 -9.05 5.65
N ILE A 3 0.64 -7.94 6.32
CA ILE A 3 0.44 -6.63 5.67
C ILE A 3 1.40 -5.60 6.25
N LEU A 4 2.07 -4.84 5.38
CA LEU A 4 2.89 -3.70 5.78
C LEU A 4 2.14 -2.40 5.44
N VAL A 5 2.01 -1.52 6.44
CA VAL A 5 1.38 -0.20 6.29
C VAL A 5 2.48 0.86 6.39
N VAL A 6 2.64 1.65 5.36
CA VAL A 6 3.69 2.66 5.24
C VAL A 6 3.08 4.06 5.09
N ASP A 7 3.35 4.92 6.04
CA ASP A 7 2.90 6.31 6.04
C ASP A 7 3.77 7.05 7.07
N ASP A 8 4.21 8.26 6.77
CA ASP A 8 5.02 9.05 7.71
C ASP A 8 4.18 9.61 8.88
N PHE A 9 2.86 9.50 8.79
CA PHE A 9 1.92 9.98 9.80
C PHE A 9 1.47 8.81 10.68
N SER A 10 1.93 8.78 11.94
CA SER A 10 1.60 7.68 12.86
C SER A 10 0.10 7.51 13.09
N THR A 11 -0.65 8.62 13.14
CA THR A 11 -2.10 8.59 13.30
C THR A 11 -2.77 7.89 12.11
N MET A 12 -2.30 8.16 10.90
CA MET A 12 -2.86 7.52 9.70
C MET A 12 -2.54 6.03 9.67
N ARG A 13 -1.31 5.63 10.04
CA ARG A 13 -0.96 4.21 10.13
C ARG A 13 -1.90 3.47 11.09
N ARG A 14 -2.18 4.09 12.25
CA ARG A 14 -3.10 3.52 13.24
C ARG A 14 -4.51 3.38 12.70
N ILE A 15 -5.01 4.41 12.00
CA ILE A 15 -6.34 4.39 11.38
C ILE A 15 -6.44 3.23 10.38
N VAL A 16 -5.48 3.12 9.47
CA VAL A 16 -5.47 2.06 8.45
C VAL A 16 -5.39 0.69 9.11
N ARG A 17 -4.50 0.51 10.08
CA ARG A 17 -4.36 -0.77 10.79
C ARG A 17 -5.64 -1.16 11.54
N ASN A 18 -6.31 -0.19 12.17
CA ASN A 18 -7.58 -0.45 12.85
C ASN A 18 -8.67 -0.87 11.87
N LEU A 19 -8.74 -0.23 10.70
CA LEU A 19 -9.69 -0.60 9.66
C LEU A 19 -9.39 -2.00 9.10
N LEU A 20 -8.12 -2.32 8.89
CA LEU A 20 -7.71 -3.66 8.45
C LEU A 20 -8.10 -4.72 9.48
N ARG A 21 -7.88 -4.44 10.76
CA ARG A 21 -8.29 -5.34 11.85
C ARG A 21 -9.79 -5.57 11.84
N ASP A 22 -10.58 -4.51 11.65
CA ASP A 22 -12.04 -4.62 11.60
C ASP A 22 -12.51 -5.46 10.41
N LEU A 23 -11.70 -5.54 9.35
CA LEU A 23 -11.94 -6.39 8.19
C LEU A 23 -11.41 -7.83 8.37
N GLY A 24 -10.81 -8.13 9.52
CA GLY A 24 -10.28 -9.45 9.83
C GLY A 24 -8.78 -9.61 9.59
N PHE A 25 -8.07 -8.54 9.22
CA PHE A 25 -6.62 -8.60 8.98
C PHE A 25 -5.86 -8.11 10.22
N THR A 26 -5.34 -9.06 11.00
CA THR A 26 -4.71 -8.75 12.29
C THR A 26 -3.18 -8.78 12.26
N ASN A 27 -2.59 -9.38 11.23
CA ASN A 27 -1.13 -9.51 11.12
C ASN A 27 -0.55 -8.34 10.33
N THR A 28 -0.52 -7.16 10.97
CA THR A 28 -0.09 -5.92 10.34
C THR A 28 1.16 -5.36 11.00
N PHE A 29 2.01 -4.73 10.19
CA PHE A 29 3.26 -4.10 10.60
C PHE A 29 3.31 -2.69 10.03
N GLU A 30 4.20 -1.85 10.55
CA GLU A 30 4.30 -0.45 10.17
C GLU A 30 5.71 -0.06 9.75
N ALA A 31 5.80 0.90 8.83
CA ALA A 31 7.01 1.64 8.54
C ALA A 31 6.64 3.10 8.31
N ASP A 32 7.55 4.02 8.59
CA ASP A 32 7.28 5.46 8.49
C ASP A 32 7.81 6.08 7.20
N ASP A 33 8.58 5.34 6.41
CA ASP A 33 9.07 5.80 5.11
C ASP A 33 9.43 4.62 4.21
N GLY A 34 9.73 4.93 2.94
CA GLY A 34 10.07 3.92 1.95
C GLY A 34 11.42 3.24 2.19
N LYS A 35 12.38 3.98 2.75
CA LYS A 35 13.71 3.44 3.04
C LYS A 35 13.66 2.37 4.14
N THR A 36 12.79 2.54 5.12
CA THR A 36 12.56 1.55 6.17
C THR A 36 11.73 0.39 5.65
N ALA A 37 10.71 0.70 4.83
CA ALA A 37 9.77 -0.28 4.30
C ALA A 37 10.44 -1.30 3.36
N LEU A 38 11.30 -0.84 2.46
CA LEU A 38 11.88 -1.71 1.43
C LEU A 38 12.68 -2.89 2.01
N PRO A 39 13.60 -2.68 2.96
CA PRO A 39 14.28 -3.81 3.60
C PRO A 39 13.34 -4.76 4.32
N MET A 40 12.29 -4.25 4.95
CA MET A 40 11.28 -5.08 5.59
C MET A 40 10.59 -6.00 4.57
N LEU A 41 10.21 -5.45 3.43
CA LEU A 41 9.57 -6.22 2.35
C LEU A 41 10.52 -7.27 1.80
N GLN A 42 11.79 -6.93 1.61
CA GLN A 42 12.80 -7.84 1.06
C GLN A 42 13.13 -8.98 2.02
N GLY A 43 13.16 -8.72 3.32
CA GLY A 43 13.51 -9.70 4.35
C GLY A 43 12.32 -10.42 4.97
N GLY A 44 11.09 -9.98 4.72
CA GLY A 44 9.88 -10.56 5.26
C GLY A 44 9.01 -11.18 4.17
N SER A 45 8.09 -12.03 4.54
CA SER A 45 7.16 -12.65 3.59
C SER A 45 5.82 -11.92 3.65
N TYR A 46 5.79 -10.68 3.14
CA TYR A 46 4.59 -9.88 3.13
C TYR A 46 3.66 -10.26 1.98
N ASP A 47 2.37 -10.20 2.23
CA ASP A 47 1.33 -10.54 1.25
C ASP A 47 0.65 -9.33 0.65
N PHE A 48 0.80 -8.16 1.28
CA PHE A 48 0.13 -6.94 0.86
C PHE A 48 0.87 -5.72 1.41
N LEU A 49 0.97 -4.67 0.58
CA LEU A 49 1.55 -3.37 0.94
C LEU A 49 0.50 -2.29 0.81
N VAL A 50 0.32 -1.49 1.87
CA VAL A 50 -0.50 -0.28 1.85
C VAL A 50 0.44 0.88 2.12
N THR A 51 0.56 1.81 1.18
CA THR A 51 1.52 2.92 1.30
C THR A 51 0.93 4.26 0.90
N ASP A 52 1.37 5.33 1.57
CA ASP A 52 1.15 6.70 1.11
C ASP A 52 2.11 7.03 -0.03
N TRP A 53 1.84 8.09 -0.74
CA TRP A 53 2.73 8.65 -1.77
C TRP A 53 3.77 9.58 -1.15
N ASN A 54 3.30 10.58 -0.38
CA ASN A 54 4.15 11.63 0.16
C ASN A 54 4.83 11.20 1.44
N MET A 55 6.09 10.81 1.34
CA MET A 55 6.93 10.44 2.46
C MET A 55 8.33 11.03 2.26
N PRO A 56 9.03 11.42 3.34
CA PRO A 56 10.38 11.94 3.20
C PRO A 56 11.34 10.89 2.64
N GLY A 57 12.31 11.33 1.86
CA GLY A 57 13.30 10.45 1.25
C GLY A 57 12.68 9.66 0.10
N MET A 58 12.44 8.38 0.30
CA MET A 58 11.81 7.53 -0.70
C MET A 58 10.29 7.68 -0.67
N THR A 59 9.70 8.20 -1.74
CA THR A 59 8.25 8.36 -1.86
C THR A 59 7.56 7.02 -2.09
N GLY A 60 6.22 7.01 -1.97
CA GLY A 60 5.44 5.80 -2.24
C GLY A 60 5.57 5.31 -3.68
N ILE A 61 5.69 6.23 -4.64
CA ILE A 61 5.89 5.83 -6.04
C ILE A 61 7.28 5.23 -6.24
N ASP A 62 8.30 5.75 -5.57
CA ASP A 62 9.65 5.18 -5.61
C ASP A 62 9.67 3.79 -4.98
N LEU A 63 8.96 3.62 -3.87
CA LEU A 63 8.82 2.32 -3.22
C LEU A 63 8.13 1.31 -4.16
N LEU A 64 7.07 1.74 -4.83
CA LEU A 64 6.37 0.89 -5.80
C LEU A 64 7.28 0.48 -6.95
N LYS A 65 8.07 1.41 -7.48
CA LYS A 65 9.05 1.11 -8.53
C LYS A 65 10.06 0.07 -8.07
N ALA A 66 10.57 0.21 -6.85
CA ALA A 66 11.52 -0.74 -6.27
C ALA A 66 10.90 -2.13 -6.10
N VAL A 67 9.66 -2.19 -5.64
CA VAL A 67 8.92 -3.45 -5.49
C VAL A 67 8.75 -4.14 -6.84
N ARG A 68 8.35 -3.41 -7.88
CA ARG A 68 8.14 -3.99 -9.21
C ARG A 68 9.44 -4.39 -9.90
N ALA A 69 10.57 -3.80 -9.51
CA ALA A 69 11.90 -4.13 -10.04
C ALA A 69 12.57 -5.31 -9.32
N ASP A 70 12.07 -5.69 -8.15
CA ASP A 70 12.64 -6.79 -7.35
C ASP A 70 11.95 -8.10 -7.74
N PRO A 71 12.70 -9.12 -8.22
CA PRO A 71 12.10 -10.41 -8.61
C PRO A 71 11.31 -11.09 -7.50
N LYS A 72 11.67 -10.85 -6.24
CA LYS A 72 10.97 -11.43 -5.09
C LYS A 72 9.67 -10.71 -4.76
N LEU A 73 9.54 -9.45 -5.18
CA LEU A 73 8.43 -8.56 -4.79
C LEU A 73 7.57 -8.16 -6.00
N VAL A 74 7.94 -8.56 -7.20
CA VAL A 74 7.33 -8.07 -8.44
C VAL A 74 5.81 -8.26 -8.49
N ASN A 75 5.28 -9.27 -7.83
CA ASN A 75 3.85 -9.56 -7.80
C ASN A 75 3.16 -9.15 -6.50
N LEU A 76 3.86 -8.47 -5.60
CA LEU A 76 3.27 -8.04 -4.32
C LEU A 76 2.10 -7.08 -4.60
N PRO A 77 0.90 -7.37 -4.09
CA PRO A 77 -0.22 -6.43 -4.21
C PRO A 77 0.06 -5.14 -3.45
N VAL A 78 -0.19 -4.00 -4.09
CA VAL A 78 0.05 -2.67 -3.51
C VAL A 78 -1.19 -1.81 -3.63
N LEU A 79 -1.61 -1.24 -2.51
CA LEU A 79 -2.66 -0.22 -2.44
C LEU A 79 -2.02 1.11 -2.03
N MET A 80 -2.21 2.14 -2.85
CA MET A 80 -1.79 3.50 -2.54
C MET A 80 -2.93 4.21 -1.81
N VAL A 81 -2.66 4.76 -0.61
CA VAL A 81 -3.63 5.52 0.19
C VAL A 81 -3.02 6.89 0.44
N THR A 82 -3.50 7.91 -0.24
CA THR A 82 -2.81 9.20 -0.28
C THR A 82 -3.76 10.37 -0.51
N ALA A 83 -3.33 11.58 -0.12
CA ALA A 83 -4.03 12.82 -0.44
C ALA A 83 -3.78 13.29 -1.88
N GLU A 84 -2.88 12.64 -2.62
CA GLU A 84 -2.57 13.00 -4.00
C GLU A 84 -3.70 12.60 -4.94
N ALA A 85 -4.42 13.61 -5.46
CA ALA A 85 -5.59 13.39 -6.29
C ALA A 85 -5.41 13.88 -7.74
N LYS A 86 -4.22 14.34 -8.10
CA LYS A 86 -3.94 14.83 -9.46
C LYS A 86 -3.95 13.67 -10.45
N ARG A 87 -4.58 13.90 -11.59
CA ARG A 87 -4.73 12.89 -12.64
C ARG A 87 -3.39 12.30 -13.09
N GLU A 88 -2.37 13.13 -13.26
CA GLU A 88 -1.04 12.69 -13.71
C GLU A 88 -0.41 11.71 -12.71
N GLN A 89 -0.63 11.94 -11.42
CA GLN A 89 -0.09 11.07 -10.38
C GLN A 89 -0.83 9.75 -10.31
N ILE A 90 -2.14 9.77 -10.44
CA ILE A 90 -2.95 8.55 -10.48
C ILE A 90 -2.57 7.69 -11.69
N ILE A 91 -2.38 8.33 -12.84
CA ILE A 91 -1.95 7.65 -14.07
C ILE A 91 -0.55 7.06 -13.89
N LEU A 92 0.39 7.82 -13.32
CA LEU A 92 1.74 7.33 -13.06
C LEU A 92 1.73 6.10 -12.16
N ALA A 93 0.94 6.13 -11.09
CA ALA A 93 0.82 4.99 -10.19
C ALA A 93 0.27 3.75 -10.92
N ALA A 94 -0.75 3.94 -11.74
CA ALA A 94 -1.32 2.86 -12.55
C ALA A 94 -0.30 2.27 -13.53
N GLN A 95 0.45 3.13 -14.22
CA GLN A 95 1.51 2.71 -15.16
C GLN A 95 2.66 2.03 -14.44
N THR A 96 2.93 2.40 -13.20
CA THR A 96 3.99 1.79 -12.38
C THR A 96 3.57 0.43 -11.82
N GLY A 97 2.27 0.13 -11.84
CA GLY A 97 1.77 -1.19 -11.45
C GLY A 97 1.12 -1.24 -10.07
N VAL A 98 0.51 -0.14 -9.63
CA VAL A 98 -0.30 -0.15 -8.39
C VAL A 98 -1.56 -1.00 -8.62
N ASN A 99 -1.99 -1.74 -7.61
CA ASN A 99 -3.19 -2.58 -7.70
C ASN A 99 -4.47 -1.84 -7.32
N GLY A 100 -4.36 -0.76 -6.56
CA GLY A 100 -5.48 0.09 -6.19
C GLY A 100 -5.03 1.44 -5.68
N TYR A 101 -5.93 2.42 -5.70
CA TYR A 101 -5.64 3.80 -5.31
C TYR A 101 -6.82 4.36 -4.52
N VAL A 102 -6.55 4.88 -3.33
CA VAL A 102 -7.55 5.49 -2.44
C VAL A 102 -7.12 6.89 -2.08
N ILE A 103 -8.02 7.86 -2.26
CA ILE A 103 -7.75 9.27 -1.96
C ILE A 103 -8.26 9.59 -0.56
N LYS A 104 -7.40 10.21 0.26
CA LYS A 104 -7.77 10.72 1.59
C LYS A 104 -8.59 12.01 1.45
N PRO A 105 -9.60 12.24 2.29
CA PRO A 105 -10.12 11.32 3.32
C PRO A 105 -10.96 10.21 2.69
N PHE A 106 -10.99 9.05 3.31
CA PHE A 106 -11.73 7.89 2.84
C PHE A 106 -12.59 7.31 3.95
N THR A 107 -13.59 6.50 3.58
CA THR A 107 -14.43 5.76 4.54
C THR A 107 -13.94 4.31 4.66
N ALA A 108 -14.33 3.64 5.74
CA ALA A 108 -14.07 2.21 5.92
C ALA A 108 -14.65 1.40 4.75
N ALA A 109 -15.84 1.77 4.28
CA ALA A 109 -16.48 1.10 3.15
C ALA A 109 -15.67 1.21 1.86
N THR A 110 -15.09 2.39 1.59
CA THR A 110 -14.23 2.61 0.41
C THR A 110 -12.97 1.77 0.50
N LEU A 111 -12.31 1.75 1.65
CA LEU A 111 -11.10 0.96 1.86
C LEU A 111 -11.38 -0.52 1.68
N LYS A 112 -12.46 -1.01 2.28
CA LYS A 112 -12.89 -2.41 2.15
C LYS A 112 -13.14 -2.78 0.69
N GLU A 113 -13.88 -1.97 -0.03
CA GLU A 113 -14.20 -2.20 -1.44
C GLU A 113 -12.92 -2.31 -2.29
N LYS A 114 -11.97 -1.40 -2.08
CA LYS A 114 -10.71 -1.42 -2.83
C LYS A 114 -9.88 -2.66 -2.55
N ILE A 115 -9.79 -3.06 -1.29
CA ILE A 115 -9.06 -4.27 -0.91
C ILE A 115 -9.73 -5.50 -1.52
N GLU A 116 -11.04 -5.62 -1.43
CA GLU A 116 -11.79 -6.74 -2.01
C GLU A 116 -11.58 -6.84 -3.52
N LYS A 117 -11.61 -5.71 -4.23
CA LYS A 117 -11.37 -5.69 -5.68
C LYS A 117 -9.97 -6.13 -6.04
N ILE A 118 -8.96 -5.74 -5.27
CA ILE A 118 -7.58 -6.13 -5.51
C ILE A 118 -7.46 -7.66 -5.45
N PHE A 119 -7.94 -8.27 -4.38
CA PHE A 119 -7.81 -9.72 -4.19
C PHE A 119 -8.74 -10.53 -5.09
N GLU A 120 -9.89 -10.00 -5.43
CA GLU A 120 -10.77 -10.61 -6.43
C GLU A 120 -10.07 -10.74 -7.78
N ARG A 121 -9.39 -9.69 -8.25
CA ARG A 121 -8.66 -9.72 -9.52
C ARG A 121 -7.49 -10.69 -9.49
N ILE A 122 -6.78 -10.77 -8.37
CA ILE A 122 -5.65 -11.69 -8.20
C ILE A 122 -6.14 -13.13 -8.24
N ASP A 123 -7.24 -13.45 -7.56
CA ASP A 123 -7.80 -14.79 -7.52
C ASP A 123 -8.31 -15.26 -8.87
N LYS A 124 -8.64 -14.33 -9.78
CA LYS A 124 -9.11 -14.64 -11.13
C LYS A 124 -8.00 -14.71 -12.17
N ALA A 125 -6.80 -14.27 -11.81
CA ALA A 125 -5.67 -14.22 -12.73
C ALA A 125 -5.09 -15.60 -13.08
#